data_b0bd3e4bfb35f17de4e77b6351429d05
#
_entry.id   b0bd3e4bfb35f17de4e77b6351429d05
#
_cell.length_a   1.000
_cell.length_b   1.000
_cell.length_c   1.000
_cell.angle_alpha   90.00
_cell.angle_beta   90.00
_cell.angle_gamma   90.00
#
_symmetry.space_group_name_H-M   'P 1'
#
loop_
_entity.id
_entity.type
_entity.pdbx_description
1 polymer ?
#
loop_
_entity_poly.entity_id
_entity_poly.type
_entity_poly.pdbx_seq_one_letter_code
_entity_poly.pdbx_strand_id
1 'polypeptide(L)'
;MKKLFSALIMGAAIFTLGSCSSKNSNYVKIGLLHSLSGTMAISETPVRDAELLAVKEINEAGGVLGKKIKVIEEDGASDPSTFAQKAQKLLSEDKVASVFGCWTSSSRKAVKPVFEQYFGLLWYPVQYEGMEASPNIMYMGASPNQQVIPAVDYCAEKIGKRMYLLGSDYVFPRTANRIIKAQLVQLGGEVVGETYVPMGHSDFSAIIDEIKAEKTAVIINTLNGDSNIAFFKQLGLKGIDSSKIPVMSFSIAEEEVNFIGTDILKGHLVSWNYYETTETAMNEQFVSRYKTEYGNDRFTADPIEAGYIAVHMWAEACKKAGSFDVEAVRVAAKGLSYTAPEGTVTIDGNNQHLYKQVRIGRINENGLIDEIWATPGAVKPDPYLSTYEWARGL
;
A
#
# COMPACT_ATOMS: atom_id res chain seq x y z
N MET A 1 26.71 -49.28 80.68
CA MET A 1 26.03 -48.03 80.31
C MET A 1 26.71 -47.47 79.11
N LYS A 2 26.14 -47.74 77.91
CA LYS A 2 26.68 -47.28 76.60
C LYS A 2 25.71 -46.28 76.04
N LYS A 3 26.11 -45.02 75.83
CA LYS A 3 25.31 -43.99 75.16
C LYS A 3 25.50 -44.13 73.63
N LEU A 4 24.42 -44.35 72.90
CA LEU A 4 24.37 -44.22 71.45
C LEU A 4 24.25 -42.74 71.08
N PHE A 5 25.15 -42.26 70.24
CA PHE A 5 25.01 -41.01 69.52
C PHE A 5 24.44 -41.31 68.13
N SER A 6 23.24 -40.83 67.83
CA SER A 6 22.68 -40.80 66.48
C SER A 6 23.07 -39.54 65.76
N ALA A 7 23.86 -39.64 64.72
CA ALA A 7 24.18 -38.53 63.83
C ALA A 7 23.08 -38.35 62.75
N LEU A 8 22.47 -37.21 62.77
CA LEU A 8 21.46 -36.78 61.75
C LEU A 8 22.20 -36.20 60.54
N ILE A 9 22.19 -36.90 59.41
CA ILE A 9 22.74 -36.37 58.16
C ILE A 9 21.63 -35.56 57.49
N MET A 10 21.81 -34.25 57.45
CA MET A 10 20.95 -33.27 56.76
C MET A 10 21.39 -33.21 55.29
N GLY A 11 20.70 -33.91 54.38
CA GLY A 11 20.94 -33.81 52.94
C GLY A 11 20.47 -32.48 52.40
N ALA A 12 21.39 -31.62 52.01
CA ALA A 12 21.05 -30.42 51.27
C ALA A 12 20.76 -30.76 49.77
N ALA A 13 19.48 -30.74 49.44
CA ALA A 13 19.07 -30.84 48.01
C ALA A 13 19.42 -29.51 47.32
N ILE A 14 20.46 -29.51 46.50
CA ILE A 14 20.78 -28.37 45.62
C ILE A 14 19.82 -28.41 44.45
N PHE A 15 18.76 -27.54 44.53
CA PHE A 15 17.94 -27.22 43.37
C PHE A 15 18.77 -26.40 42.41
N THR A 16 19.32 -27.02 41.37
CA THR A 16 19.82 -26.30 40.21
C THR A 16 18.63 -25.75 39.44
N LEU A 17 18.32 -24.46 39.67
CA LEU A 17 17.48 -23.70 38.77
C LEU A 17 18.14 -23.71 37.40
N GLY A 18 17.67 -24.58 36.54
CA GLY A 18 17.99 -24.56 35.13
C GLY A 18 17.48 -23.24 34.56
N SER A 19 18.37 -22.25 34.49
CA SER A 19 18.14 -21.03 33.72
C SER A 19 17.90 -21.48 32.26
N CYS A 20 16.64 -21.51 31.82
CA CYS A 20 16.32 -21.53 30.42
C CYS A 20 16.83 -20.20 29.85
N SER A 21 18.11 -20.19 29.45
CA SER A 21 18.66 -19.18 28.59
C SER A 21 17.87 -19.24 27.27
N SER A 22 16.86 -18.40 27.12
CA SER A 22 16.31 -18.10 25.80
C SER A 22 17.50 -17.66 24.97
N LYS A 23 17.89 -18.46 23.96
CA LYS A 23 18.92 -18.06 22.99
C LYS A 23 18.47 -16.70 22.45
N ASN A 24 19.11 -15.64 22.89
CA ASN A 24 18.88 -14.29 22.38
C ASN A 24 19.22 -14.37 20.89
N SER A 25 18.19 -14.50 20.05
CA SER A 25 18.37 -14.54 18.61
C SER A 25 18.96 -13.18 18.18
N ASN A 26 20.06 -13.21 17.41
CA ASN A 26 20.65 -12.02 16.81
C ASN A 26 19.76 -11.41 15.71
N TYR A 27 18.59 -12.00 15.49
CA TYR A 27 17.65 -11.61 14.45
C TYR A 27 16.26 -11.34 15.03
N VAL A 28 15.58 -10.37 14.44
CA VAL A 28 14.12 -10.20 14.49
C VAL A 28 13.54 -10.63 13.15
N LYS A 29 12.46 -11.41 13.16
CA LYS A 29 11.80 -11.85 11.93
C LYS A 29 10.70 -10.86 11.56
N ILE A 30 10.58 -10.55 10.27
CA ILE A 30 9.43 -9.88 9.68
C ILE A 30 8.89 -10.72 8.52
N GLY A 31 7.60 -10.55 8.20
CA GLY A 31 6.98 -11.18 7.04
C GLY A 31 6.83 -10.19 5.89
N LEU A 32 7.09 -10.63 4.65
CA LEU A 32 6.64 -9.94 3.45
C LEU A 32 5.58 -10.81 2.80
N LEU A 33 4.40 -10.25 2.59
CA LEU A 33 3.23 -10.97 2.07
C LEU A 33 2.66 -10.25 0.86
N HIS A 34 3.05 -10.70 -0.32
CA HIS A 34 2.69 -10.12 -1.61
C HIS A 34 2.23 -11.17 -2.60
N SER A 35 1.53 -10.77 -3.65
CA SER A 35 1.34 -11.61 -4.83
C SER A 35 2.63 -11.61 -5.65
N LEU A 36 3.38 -12.69 -5.57
CA LEU A 36 4.56 -12.92 -6.41
C LEU A 36 4.21 -13.71 -7.68
N SER A 37 2.96 -14.16 -7.77
CA SER A 37 2.35 -14.83 -8.91
C SER A 37 0.90 -14.37 -9.12
N GLY A 38 0.32 -14.65 -10.30
CA GLY A 38 -1.04 -14.24 -10.67
C GLY A 38 -1.13 -12.81 -11.19
N THR A 39 -2.36 -12.30 -11.30
CA THR A 39 -2.70 -11.03 -11.99
C THR A 39 -2.14 -9.77 -11.32
N MET A 40 -1.79 -9.85 -10.02
CA MET A 40 -1.25 -8.72 -9.26
C MET A 40 0.27 -8.74 -9.14
N ALA A 41 0.97 -9.75 -9.65
CA ALA A 41 2.42 -9.87 -9.54
C ALA A 41 3.16 -8.69 -10.18
N ILE A 42 2.61 -8.13 -11.25
CA ILE A 42 3.16 -6.94 -11.94
C ILE A 42 3.29 -5.73 -10.99
N SER A 43 2.32 -5.54 -10.10
CA SER A 43 2.29 -4.40 -9.17
C SER A 43 2.94 -4.72 -7.82
N GLU A 44 2.81 -5.95 -7.31
CA GLU A 44 3.24 -6.30 -5.94
C GLU A 44 4.72 -6.69 -5.83
N THR A 45 5.30 -7.28 -6.88
CA THR A 45 6.73 -7.64 -6.87
C THR A 45 7.66 -6.43 -6.68
N PRO A 46 7.43 -5.28 -7.35
CA PRO A 46 8.25 -4.08 -7.14
C PRO A 46 8.16 -3.53 -5.71
N VAL A 47 6.99 -3.63 -5.07
CA VAL A 47 6.81 -3.21 -3.66
C VAL A 47 7.65 -4.08 -2.73
N ARG A 48 7.58 -5.41 -2.90
CA ARG A 48 8.41 -6.37 -2.17
C ARG A 48 9.89 -6.05 -2.32
N ASP A 49 10.35 -5.71 -3.52
CA ASP A 49 11.74 -5.34 -3.80
C ASP A 49 12.15 -4.10 -2.98
N ALA A 50 11.32 -3.07 -2.92
CA ALA A 50 11.59 -1.86 -2.14
C ALA A 50 11.62 -2.13 -0.62
N GLU A 51 10.75 -3.01 -0.13
CA GLU A 51 10.79 -3.46 1.27
C GLU A 51 12.09 -4.22 1.59
N LEU A 52 12.57 -5.06 0.66
CA LEU A 52 13.87 -5.75 0.79
C LEU A 52 15.05 -4.76 0.76
N LEU A 53 14.98 -3.71 -0.06
CA LEU A 53 15.98 -2.64 -0.06
C LEU A 53 16.05 -1.96 1.31
N ALA A 54 14.91 -1.58 1.87
CA ALA A 54 14.84 -0.97 3.20
C ALA A 54 15.41 -1.90 4.29
N VAL A 55 15.09 -3.19 4.24
CA VAL A 55 15.68 -4.20 5.15
C VAL A 55 17.19 -4.27 5.01
N LYS A 56 17.70 -4.27 3.78
CA LYS A 56 19.14 -4.27 3.51
C LYS A 56 19.82 -3.06 4.15
N GLU A 57 19.31 -1.86 3.91
CA GLU A 57 19.85 -0.61 4.46
C GLU A 57 19.84 -0.60 5.99
N ILE A 58 18.74 -0.99 6.61
CA ILE A 58 18.63 -1.06 8.07
C ILE A 58 19.63 -2.09 8.62
N ASN A 59 19.77 -3.23 7.94
CA ASN A 59 20.72 -4.25 8.34
C ASN A 59 22.19 -3.78 8.21
N GLU A 60 22.53 -3.09 7.13
CA GLU A 60 23.85 -2.49 6.93
C GLU A 60 24.18 -1.46 8.03
N ALA A 61 23.17 -0.66 8.42
CA ALA A 61 23.28 0.31 9.50
C ALA A 61 23.33 -0.29 10.92
N GLY A 62 23.32 -1.63 11.07
CA GLY A 62 23.44 -2.30 12.38
C GLY A 62 22.16 -3.00 12.86
N GLY A 63 21.05 -2.85 12.14
CA GLY A 63 19.76 -3.46 12.47
C GLY A 63 18.90 -2.60 13.40
N VAL A 64 17.96 -3.23 14.07
CA VAL A 64 17.01 -2.60 14.99
C VAL A 64 17.23 -3.16 16.39
N LEU A 65 17.43 -2.32 17.40
CA LEU A 65 17.70 -2.72 18.79
C LEU A 65 18.82 -3.79 18.92
N GLY A 66 19.87 -3.66 18.09
CA GLY A 66 21.00 -4.59 18.07
C GLY A 66 20.73 -5.92 17.39
N LYS A 67 19.60 -6.09 16.71
CA LYS A 67 19.26 -7.29 15.95
C LYS A 67 19.15 -6.99 14.45
N LYS A 68 19.68 -7.90 13.63
CA LYS A 68 19.44 -7.86 12.19
C LYS A 68 18.01 -8.32 11.87
N ILE A 69 17.43 -7.76 10.85
CA ILE A 69 16.12 -8.18 10.34
C ILE A 69 16.32 -9.43 9.47
N LYS A 70 15.52 -10.46 9.74
CA LYS A 70 15.39 -11.65 8.89
C LYS A 70 14.02 -11.67 8.26
N VAL A 71 13.98 -11.64 6.94
CA VAL A 71 12.75 -11.68 6.15
C VAL A 71 12.26 -13.11 5.99
N ILE A 72 10.93 -13.28 6.05
CA ILE A 72 10.20 -14.47 5.61
C ILE A 72 9.21 -14.01 4.56
N GLU A 73 9.41 -14.47 3.33
CA GLU A 73 8.55 -14.14 2.20
C GLU A 73 7.46 -15.18 2.02
N GLU A 74 6.22 -14.74 1.73
CA GLU A 74 5.10 -15.59 1.38
C GLU A 74 4.38 -15.04 0.15
N ASP A 75 4.07 -15.94 -0.79
CA ASP A 75 3.30 -15.61 -1.99
C ASP A 75 1.80 -15.75 -1.72
N GLY A 76 1.07 -14.65 -1.83
CA GLY A 76 -0.39 -14.59 -1.75
C GLY A 76 -1.10 -15.02 -3.03
N ALA A 77 -0.34 -15.22 -4.13
CA ALA A 77 -0.80 -15.77 -5.42
C ALA A 77 -2.03 -15.06 -6.01
N SER A 78 -2.20 -13.75 -5.75
CA SER A 78 -3.36 -12.94 -6.16
C SER A 78 -4.72 -13.50 -5.68
N ASP A 79 -4.71 -14.35 -4.64
CA ASP A 79 -5.90 -14.98 -4.08
C ASP A 79 -6.11 -14.63 -2.61
N PRO A 80 -7.24 -13.99 -2.24
CA PRO A 80 -7.49 -13.53 -0.87
C PRO A 80 -7.47 -14.66 0.18
N SER A 81 -7.89 -15.89 -0.16
CA SER A 81 -7.87 -17.03 0.74
C SER A 81 -6.43 -17.46 1.03
N THR A 82 -5.59 -17.49 0.00
CA THR A 82 -4.17 -17.78 0.12
C THR A 82 -3.47 -16.72 0.99
N PHE A 83 -3.77 -15.42 0.79
CA PHE A 83 -3.26 -14.36 1.67
C PHE A 83 -3.60 -14.63 3.14
N ALA A 84 -4.85 -14.99 3.46
CA ALA A 84 -5.26 -15.28 4.84
C ALA A 84 -4.49 -16.48 5.44
N GLN A 85 -4.31 -17.56 4.68
CA GLN A 85 -3.54 -18.74 5.11
C GLN A 85 -2.06 -18.38 5.35
N LYS A 86 -1.44 -17.59 4.46
CA LYS A 86 -0.06 -17.14 4.58
C LYS A 86 0.14 -16.18 5.75
N ALA A 87 -0.80 -15.26 5.97
CA ALA A 87 -0.80 -14.39 7.14
C ALA A 87 -0.85 -15.20 8.44
N GLN A 88 -1.74 -16.22 8.51
CA GLN A 88 -1.81 -17.11 9.67
C GLN A 88 -0.48 -17.82 9.91
N LYS A 89 0.15 -18.38 8.87
CA LYS A 89 1.45 -19.04 8.97
C LYS A 89 2.52 -18.09 9.51
N LEU A 90 2.65 -16.89 8.94
CA LEU A 90 3.62 -15.88 9.38
C LEU A 90 3.47 -15.53 10.87
N LEU A 91 2.22 -15.39 11.34
CA LEU A 91 1.95 -14.97 12.72
C LEU A 91 2.01 -16.14 13.71
N SER A 92 1.45 -17.32 13.37
CA SER A 92 1.32 -18.43 14.32
C SER A 92 2.52 -19.38 14.33
N GLU A 93 3.14 -19.65 13.18
CA GLU A 93 4.25 -20.61 13.04
C GLU A 93 5.60 -19.90 12.99
N ASP A 94 5.75 -18.92 12.08
CA ASP A 94 7.01 -18.20 11.92
C ASP A 94 7.24 -17.18 13.03
N LYS A 95 6.15 -16.68 13.65
CA LYS A 95 6.15 -15.73 14.78
C LYS A 95 6.93 -14.45 14.42
N VAL A 96 6.58 -13.87 13.30
CA VAL A 96 7.16 -12.61 12.84
C VAL A 96 6.71 -11.44 13.73
N ALA A 97 7.57 -10.45 13.92
CA ALA A 97 7.27 -9.26 14.72
C ALA A 97 6.30 -8.31 14.02
N SER A 98 6.30 -8.30 12.70
CA SER A 98 5.40 -7.50 11.87
C SER A 98 5.32 -8.09 10.47
N VAL A 99 4.30 -7.71 9.70
CA VAL A 99 4.14 -8.11 8.30
C VAL A 99 3.96 -6.85 7.45
N PHE A 100 4.55 -6.85 6.26
CA PHE A 100 4.43 -5.80 5.26
C PHE A 100 3.81 -6.40 4.01
N GLY A 101 2.95 -5.67 3.33
CA GLY A 101 2.37 -6.15 2.09
C GLY A 101 0.85 -6.06 1.97
N CYS A 102 0.30 -6.96 1.18
CA CYS A 102 -1.00 -6.88 0.53
C CYS A 102 -1.07 -5.71 -0.46
N TRP A 103 -1.91 -5.84 -1.45
CA TRP A 103 -2.24 -4.76 -2.38
C TRP A 103 -3.75 -4.54 -2.44
N THR A 104 -4.48 -5.57 -2.89
CA THR A 104 -5.93 -5.42 -3.07
C THR A 104 -6.65 -5.28 -1.74
N SER A 105 -7.72 -4.49 -1.74
CA SER A 105 -8.61 -4.43 -0.57
C SER A 105 -9.24 -5.79 -0.26
N SER A 106 -9.34 -6.68 -1.25
CA SER A 106 -9.77 -8.07 -1.03
C SER A 106 -8.78 -8.84 -0.17
N SER A 107 -7.47 -8.77 -0.50
CA SER A 107 -6.42 -9.44 0.30
C SER A 107 -6.33 -8.82 1.70
N ARG A 108 -6.32 -7.46 1.82
CA ARG A 108 -6.34 -6.79 3.13
C ARG A 108 -7.51 -7.22 4.00
N LYS A 109 -8.73 -7.25 3.44
CA LYS A 109 -9.92 -7.66 4.19
C LYS A 109 -9.90 -9.13 4.58
N ALA A 110 -9.30 -9.99 3.78
CA ALA A 110 -9.13 -11.40 4.10
C ALA A 110 -8.12 -11.63 5.24
N VAL A 111 -7.02 -10.86 5.27
CA VAL A 111 -6.00 -11.01 6.33
C VAL A 111 -6.36 -10.26 7.61
N LYS A 112 -7.17 -9.20 7.55
CA LYS A 112 -7.54 -8.37 8.71
C LYS A 112 -7.99 -9.20 9.93
N PRO A 113 -8.98 -10.12 9.83
CA PRO A 113 -9.42 -10.93 10.97
C PRO A 113 -8.30 -11.84 11.50
N VAL A 114 -7.36 -12.28 10.65
CA VAL A 114 -6.20 -13.07 11.07
C VAL A 114 -5.26 -12.22 11.93
N PHE A 115 -4.96 -10.98 11.50
CA PHE A 115 -4.14 -10.06 12.28
C PHE A 115 -4.78 -9.68 13.60
N GLU A 116 -6.09 -9.48 13.63
CA GLU A 116 -6.84 -9.20 14.85
C GLU A 116 -6.85 -10.40 15.81
N GLN A 117 -7.03 -11.61 15.29
CA GLN A 117 -7.03 -12.86 16.08
C GLN A 117 -5.66 -13.17 16.70
N TYR A 118 -4.59 -12.97 15.96
CA TYR A 118 -3.23 -13.29 16.40
C TYR A 118 -2.48 -12.09 16.98
N PHE A 119 -3.15 -10.93 17.14
CA PHE A 119 -2.55 -9.69 17.62
C PHE A 119 -1.31 -9.27 16.82
N GLY A 120 -1.32 -9.53 15.50
CA GLY A 120 -0.27 -9.13 14.57
C GLY A 120 -0.38 -7.65 14.17
N LEU A 121 0.63 -7.14 13.46
CA LEU A 121 0.62 -5.80 12.89
C LEU A 121 0.98 -5.88 11.40
N LEU A 122 0.07 -5.42 10.55
CA LEU A 122 0.27 -5.27 9.12
C LEU A 122 0.64 -3.82 8.80
N TRP A 123 1.66 -3.61 7.97
CA TRP A 123 1.99 -2.35 7.31
C TRP A 123 1.53 -2.44 5.87
N TYR A 124 0.40 -1.81 5.56
CA TYR A 124 -0.29 -1.90 4.28
C TYR A 124 0.09 -0.73 3.37
N PRO A 125 0.82 -0.95 2.24
CA PRO A 125 1.49 0.12 1.49
C PRO A 125 0.61 0.82 0.45
N VAL A 126 -0.63 0.39 0.23
CA VAL A 126 -1.41 0.82 -0.93
C VAL A 126 -2.59 1.70 -0.53
N GLN A 127 -3.00 2.59 -1.43
CA GLN A 127 -4.25 3.34 -1.31
C GLN A 127 -5.45 2.40 -1.19
N TYR A 128 -6.55 2.88 -0.60
CA TYR A 128 -7.73 2.07 -0.45
C TYR A 128 -9.01 2.92 -0.36
N GLU A 129 -10.16 2.24 -0.39
CA GLU A 129 -11.50 2.85 -0.44
C GLU A 129 -11.96 3.51 0.86
N GLY A 130 -11.17 3.48 1.92
CA GLY A 130 -11.63 3.94 3.23
C GLY A 130 -12.65 3.01 3.87
N MET A 131 -13.54 3.58 4.70
CA MET A 131 -14.63 2.89 5.42
C MET A 131 -14.13 1.74 6.31
N GLU A 132 -12.89 1.82 6.73
CA GLU A 132 -12.21 0.85 7.57
C GLU A 132 -11.07 1.50 8.36
N ALA A 133 -10.89 1.05 9.60
CA ALA A 133 -9.68 1.22 10.38
C ALA A 133 -9.54 0.00 11.31
N SER A 134 -8.33 -0.51 11.46
CA SER A 134 -8.04 -1.61 12.38
C SER A 134 -6.84 -1.24 13.25
N PRO A 135 -6.85 -1.56 14.56
CA PRO A 135 -5.68 -1.37 15.40
C PRO A 135 -4.49 -2.27 15.00
N ASN A 136 -4.74 -3.25 14.15
CA ASN A 136 -3.74 -4.21 13.67
C ASN A 136 -3.22 -3.89 12.25
N ILE A 137 -3.57 -2.71 11.71
CA ILE A 137 -3.11 -2.27 10.39
C ILE A 137 -2.60 -0.83 10.46
N MET A 138 -1.39 -0.60 9.98
CA MET A 138 -0.84 0.71 9.64
C MET A 138 -1.13 0.96 8.16
N TYR A 139 -1.86 2.00 7.83
CA TYR A 139 -2.27 2.34 6.47
C TYR A 139 -1.28 3.35 5.90
N MET A 140 -0.36 2.87 5.06
CA MET A 140 0.73 3.67 4.51
C MET A 140 0.37 4.35 3.19
N GLY A 141 -0.62 3.82 2.48
CA GLY A 141 -1.18 4.41 1.28
C GLY A 141 -2.30 5.42 1.55
N ALA A 142 -2.79 6.06 0.50
CA ALA A 142 -3.82 7.10 0.56
C ALA A 142 -5.17 6.58 1.06
N SER A 143 -5.84 7.35 1.91
CA SER A 143 -7.28 7.27 2.12
C SER A 143 -8.05 8.03 1.02
N PRO A 144 -9.38 7.86 0.87
CA PRO A 144 -10.11 8.47 -0.26
C PRO A 144 -9.98 9.98 -0.38
N ASN A 145 -9.89 10.71 0.73
CA ASN A 145 -9.70 12.15 0.71
C ASN A 145 -8.27 12.58 0.33
N GLN A 146 -7.37 11.61 0.17
CA GLN A 146 -5.99 11.82 -0.22
C GLN A 146 -5.69 11.29 -1.64
N GLN A 147 -6.70 10.82 -2.38
CA GLN A 147 -6.55 10.34 -3.76
C GLN A 147 -7.82 10.57 -4.58
N VAL A 148 -8.90 9.83 -4.29
CA VAL A 148 -10.13 9.77 -5.10
C VAL A 148 -10.80 11.14 -5.16
N ILE A 149 -11.04 11.77 -4.02
CA ILE A 149 -11.77 13.04 -3.93
C ILE A 149 -11.05 14.17 -4.67
N PRO A 150 -9.75 14.44 -4.41
CA PRO A 150 -9.03 15.49 -5.15
C PRO A 150 -8.93 15.23 -6.64
N ALA A 151 -8.82 13.96 -7.06
CA ALA A 151 -8.78 13.60 -8.48
C ALA A 151 -10.11 13.91 -9.19
N VAL A 152 -11.25 13.62 -8.56
CA VAL A 152 -12.58 13.93 -9.11
C VAL A 152 -12.81 15.44 -9.17
N ASP A 153 -12.40 16.18 -8.12
CA ASP A 153 -12.46 17.66 -8.12
C ASP A 153 -11.63 18.24 -9.26
N TYR A 154 -10.39 17.75 -9.43
CA TYR A 154 -9.51 18.18 -10.52
C TYR A 154 -10.14 17.88 -11.89
N CYS A 155 -10.64 16.66 -12.11
CA CYS A 155 -11.28 16.29 -13.37
C CYS A 155 -12.52 17.14 -13.66
N ALA A 156 -13.36 17.37 -12.66
CA ALA A 156 -14.59 18.17 -12.82
C ALA A 156 -14.30 19.64 -13.12
N GLU A 157 -13.22 20.19 -12.58
CA GLU A 157 -12.79 21.57 -12.81
C GLU A 157 -12.05 21.76 -14.15
N LYS A 158 -11.12 20.86 -14.47
CA LYS A 158 -10.16 21.06 -15.57
C LYS A 158 -10.52 20.34 -16.87
N ILE A 159 -11.38 19.31 -16.83
CA ILE A 159 -11.67 18.47 -17.98
C ILE A 159 -13.17 18.50 -18.29
N GLY A 160 -13.99 18.06 -17.35
CA GLY A 160 -15.43 18.01 -17.48
C GLY A 160 -16.10 17.10 -16.47
N LYS A 161 -17.42 17.22 -16.37
CA LYS A 161 -18.24 16.60 -15.33
C LYS A 161 -19.00 15.37 -15.79
N ARG A 162 -18.78 14.91 -17.04
CA ARG A 162 -19.38 13.68 -17.58
C ARG A 162 -18.35 12.55 -17.46
N MET A 163 -18.51 11.70 -16.47
CA MET A 163 -17.51 10.69 -16.11
C MET A 163 -18.03 9.28 -16.36
N TYR A 164 -17.23 8.44 -17.02
CA TYR A 164 -17.46 7.01 -17.14
C TYR A 164 -16.61 6.28 -16.09
N LEU A 165 -17.24 5.44 -15.27
CA LEU A 165 -16.56 4.72 -14.19
C LEU A 165 -16.27 3.29 -14.63
N LEU A 166 -14.99 2.94 -14.74
CA LEU A 166 -14.54 1.59 -15.12
C LEU A 166 -13.69 0.99 -14.01
N GLY A 167 -14.09 -0.16 -13.49
CA GLY A 167 -13.40 -0.79 -12.36
C GLY A 167 -13.32 -2.30 -12.42
N SER A 168 -12.38 -2.88 -11.68
CA SER A 168 -12.37 -4.30 -11.38
C SER A 168 -13.50 -4.65 -10.39
N ASP A 169 -14.06 -5.86 -10.52
CA ASP A 169 -15.23 -6.27 -9.72
C ASP A 169 -14.82 -6.80 -8.34
N TYR A 170 -14.45 -5.88 -7.45
CA TYR A 170 -14.21 -6.17 -6.03
C TYR A 170 -14.43 -4.92 -5.16
N VAL A 171 -14.16 -5.00 -3.86
CA VAL A 171 -14.57 -4.00 -2.87
C VAL A 171 -14.00 -2.60 -3.13
N PHE A 172 -12.71 -2.46 -3.53
CA PHE A 172 -12.11 -1.14 -3.75
C PHE A 172 -12.82 -0.36 -4.87
N PRO A 173 -12.92 -0.85 -6.12
CA PRO A 173 -13.58 -0.09 -7.19
C PRO A 173 -15.05 0.21 -6.89
N ARG A 174 -15.78 -0.77 -6.34
CA ARG A 174 -17.19 -0.58 -6.02
C ARG A 174 -17.42 0.50 -4.96
N THR A 175 -16.58 0.56 -3.94
CA THR A 175 -16.69 1.57 -2.87
C THR A 175 -16.15 2.92 -3.35
N ALA A 176 -15.00 2.96 -4.05
CA ALA A 176 -14.47 4.19 -4.64
C ALA A 176 -15.47 4.83 -5.61
N ASN A 177 -16.05 4.04 -6.51
CA ASN A 177 -17.05 4.54 -7.46
C ASN A 177 -18.33 5.04 -6.76
N ARG A 178 -18.73 4.42 -5.63
CA ARG A 178 -19.84 4.94 -4.82
C ARG A 178 -19.51 6.33 -4.23
N ILE A 179 -18.28 6.52 -3.75
CA ILE A 179 -17.80 7.83 -3.27
C ILE A 179 -17.80 8.85 -4.42
N ILE A 180 -17.27 8.46 -5.59
CA ILE A 180 -17.22 9.31 -6.79
C ILE A 180 -18.62 9.75 -7.23
N LYS A 181 -19.57 8.83 -7.25
CA LYS A 181 -20.98 9.13 -7.59
C LYS A 181 -21.58 10.17 -6.64
N ALA A 182 -21.39 10.01 -5.34
CA ALA A 182 -21.90 10.96 -4.36
C ALA A 182 -21.23 12.35 -4.50
N GLN A 183 -19.92 12.38 -4.72
CA GLN A 183 -19.19 13.62 -4.97
C GLN A 183 -19.62 14.30 -6.26
N LEU A 184 -19.83 13.55 -7.37
CA LEU A 184 -20.28 14.10 -8.64
C LEU A 184 -21.66 14.76 -8.55
N VAL A 185 -22.57 14.18 -7.77
CA VAL A 185 -23.88 14.81 -7.50
C VAL A 185 -23.68 16.18 -6.84
N GLN A 186 -22.79 16.27 -5.85
CA GLN A 186 -22.46 17.54 -5.18
C GLN A 186 -21.82 18.56 -6.14
N LEU A 187 -21.03 18.09 -7.09
CA LEU A 187 -20.37 18.95 -8.10
C LEU A 187 -21.29 19.32 -9.27
N GLY A 188 -22.53 18.82 -9.33
CA GLY A 188 -23.43 18.97 -10.46
C GLY A 188 -22.91 18.26 -11.72
N GLY A 189 -22.25 17.12 -11.55
CA GLY A 189 -21.74 16.25 -12.60
C GLY A 189 -22.67 15.06 -12.86
N GLU A 190 -22.27 14.23 -13.82
CA GLU A 190 -23.04 13.07 -14.28
C GLU A 190 -22.12 11.86 -14.46
N VAL A 191 -22.54 10.70 -13.94
CA VAL A 191 -21.97 9.41 -14.30
C VAL A 191 -22.69 8.92 -15.54
N VAL A 192 -22.00 8.92 -16.67
CA VAL A 192 -22.57 8.56 -17.98
C VAL A 192 -22.56 7.06 -18.26
N GLY A 193 -21.80 6.30 -17.49
CA GLY A 193 -21.76 4.84 -17.51
C GLY A 193 -20.92 4.31 -16.35
N GLU A 194 -21.19 3.08 -15.94
CA GLU A 194 -20.48 2.41 -14.85
C GLU A 194 -20.36 0.92 -15.15
N THR A 195 -19.15 0.42 -15.29
CA THR A 195 -18.89 -0.99 -15.61
C THR A 195 -17.84 -1.59 -14.70
N TYR A 196 -18.09 -2.83 -14.28
CA TYR A 196 -17.14 -3.64 -13.51
C TYR A 196 -16.83 -4.93 -14.26
N VAL A 197 -15.54 -5.28 -14.26
CA VAL A 197 -15.04 -6.50 -14.91
C VAL A 197 -14.23 -7.35 -13.92
N PRO A 198 -14.23 -8.68 -14.08
CA PRO A 198 -13.37 -9.54 -13.25
C PRO A 198 -11.88 -9.14 -13.35
N MET A 199 -11.11 -9.42 -12.30
CA MET A 199 -9.64 -9.33 -12.36
C MET A 199 -9.11 -10.21 -13.50
N GLY A 200 -8.14 -9.70 -14.26
CA GLY A 200 -7.60 -10.40 -15.43
C GLY A 200 -8.49 -10.33 -16.69
N HIS A 201 -9.56 -9.51 -16.69
CA HIS A 201 -10.39 -9.31 -17.87
C HIS A 201 -9.58 -8.70 -19.03
N SER A 202 -9.82 -9.19 -20.25
CA SER A 202 -8.99 -8.86 -21.41
C SER A 202 -9.75 -8.38 -22.66
N ASP A 203 -11.09 -8.33 -22.66
CA ASP A 203 -11.86 -7.83 -23.79
C ASP A 203 -12.71 -6.60 -23.41
N PHE A 204 -12.21 -5.43 -23.73
CA PHE A 204 -12.83 -4.14 -23.44
C PHE A 204 -13.58 -3.52 -24.64
N SER A 205 -13.68 -4.24 -25.77
CA SER A 205 -14.14 -3.67 -27.03
C SER A 205 -15.54 -3.04 -26.91
N ALA A 206 -16.51 -3.76 -26.32
CA ALA A 206 -17.88 -3.28 -26.15
C ALA A 206 -17.95 -2.10 -25.16
N ILE A 207 -17.18 -2.15 -24.07
CA ILE A 207 -17.10 -1.09 -23.05
C ILE A 207 -16.56 0.20 -23.68
N ILE A 208 -15.51 0.11 -24.49
CA ILE A 208 -14.93 1.27 -25.18
C ILE A 208 -15.91 1.88 -26.18
N ASP A 209 -16.69 1.04 -26.88
CA ASP A 209 -17.72 1.53 -27.81
C ASP A 209 -18.86 2.27 -27.05
N GLU A 210 -19.23 1.79 -25.86
CA GLU A 210 -20.16 2.49 -24.95
C GLU A 210 -19.61 3.84 -24.48
N ILE A 211 -18.34 3.87 -24.00
CA ILE A 211 -17.66 5.10 -23.58
C ILE A 211 -17.69 6.17 -24.70
N LYS A 212 -17.49 5.77 -25.95
CA LYS A 212 -17.58 6.69 -27.10
C LYS A 212 -19.01 7.21 -27.33
N ALA A 213 -19.99 6.33 -27.23
CA ALA A 213 -21.41 6.67 -27.49
C ALA A 213 -21.94 7.66 -26.43
N GLU A 214 -21.52 7.55 -25.18
CA GLU A 214 -21.98 8.35 -24.06
C GLU A 214 -21.39 9.76 -23.98
N LYS A 215 -20.59 10.20 -24.95
CA LYS A 215 -19.91 11.51 -24.94
C LYS A 215 -19.17 11.76 -23.62
N THR A 216 -18.43 10.77 -23.18
CA THR A 216 -17.63 10.81 -21.97
C THR A 216 -16.60 11.92 -22.04
N ALA A 217 -16.50 12.74 -21.00
CA ALA A 217 -15.45 13.77 -20.89
C ALA A 217 -14.16 13.17 -20.31
N VAL A 218 -14.27 12.30 -19.32
CA VAL A 218 -13.14 11.62 -18.67
C VAL A 218 -13.53 10.22 -18.22
N ILE A 219 -12.63 9.27 -18.39
CA ILE A 219 -12.77 7.91 -17.83
C ILE A 219 -12.10 7.90 -16.47
N ILE A 220 -12.84 7.49 -15.45
CA ILE A 220 -12.29 7.22 -14.12
C ILE A 220 -11.96 5.74 -14.03
N ASN A 221 -10.67 5.44 -13.94
CA ASN A 221 -10.15 4.08 -14.00
C ASN A 221 -9.78 3.56 -12.61
N THR A 222 -10.53 2.58 -12.14
CA THR A 222 -10.28 1.81 -10.91
C THR A 222 -9.98 0.33 -11.20
N LEU A 223 -9.55 0.01 -12.43
CA LEU A 223 -9.01 -1.32 -12.76
C LEU A 223 -7.70 -1.56 -12.03
N ASN A 224 -7.40 -2.83 -11.74
CA ASN A 224 -6.15 -3.25 -11.11
C ASN A 224 -5.50 -4.40 -11.90
N GLY A 225 -4.18 -4.52 -11.73
CA GLY A 225 -3.38 -5.56 -12.34
C GLY A 225 -3.33 -5.51 -13.87
N ASP A 226 -3.15 -6.67 -14.48
CA ASP A 226 -2.95 -6.85 -15.91
C ASP A 226 -4.16 -6.48 -16.80
N SER A 227 -5.36 -6.36 -16.23
CA SER A 227 -6.54 -5.83 -16.94
C SER A 227 -6.29 -4.43 -17.52
N ASN A 228 -5.47 -3.61 -16.88
CA ASN A 228 -5.08 -2.30 -17.38
C ASN A 228 -4.34 -2.39 -18.72
N ILE A 229 -3.48 -3.41 -18.89
CA ILE A 229 -2.74 -3.62 -20.15
C ILE A 229 -3.71 -3.81 -21.32
N ALA A 230 -4.71 -4.69 -21.12
CA ALA A 230 -5.71 -4.98 -22.15
C ALA A 230 -6.59 -3.76 -22.45
N PHE A 231 -7.05 -3.05 -21.42
CA PHE A 231 -7.87 -1.85 -21.56
C PHE A 231 -7.19 -0.76 -22.36
N PHE A 232 -6.00 -0.32 -21.95
CA PHE A 232 -5.31 0.79 -22.62
C PHE A 232 -4.88 0.44 -24.04
N LYS A 233 -4.42 -0.80 -24.31
CA LYS A 233 -4.11 -1.25 -25.68
C LYS A 233 -5.34 -1.18 -26.59
N GLN A 234 -6.50 -1.64 -26.12
CA GLN A 234 -7.73 -1.59 -26.93
C GLN A 234 -8.28 -0.17 -27.05
N LEU A 235 -8.14 0.67 -26.01
CA LEU A 235 -8.48 2.08 -26.09
C LEU A 235 -7.71 2.79 -27.20
N GLY A 236 -6.39 2.58 -27.27
CA GLY A 236 -5.54 3.10 -28.33
C GLY A 236 -5.90 2.56 -29.72
N LEU A 237 -6.17 1.25 -29.85
CA LEU A 237 -6.62 0.62 -31.12
C LEU A 237 -7.95 1.19 -31.62
N LYS A 238 -8.85 1.60 -30.72
CA LYS A 238 -10.09 2.28 -31.06
C LYS A 238 -9.92 3.77 -31.38
N GLY A 239 -8.66 4.26 -31.38
CA GLY A 239 -8.29 5.63 -31.71
C GLY A 239 -8.69 6.65 -30.63
N ILE A 240 -8.80 6.23 -29.38
CA ILE A 240 -8.99 7.09 -28.21
C ILE A 240 -7.64 7.29 -27.53
N ASP A 241 -7.19 8.51 -27.51
CA ASP A 241 -6.01 8.98 -26.79
C ASP A 241 -6.38 10.03 -25.75
N SER A 242 -5.41 10.47 -24.97
CA SER A 242 -5.61 11.43 -23.88
C SER A 242 -6.13 12.79 -24.33
N SER A 243 -5.97 13.16 -25.60
CA SER A 243 -6.47 14.43 -26.16
C SER A 243 -7.98 14.36 -26.48
N LYS A 244 -8.53 13.17 -26.68
CA LYS A 244 -9.94 12.93 -26.99
C LYS A 244 -10.74 12.64 -25.73
N ILE A 245 -10.33 11.61 -24.99
CA ILE A 245 -10.96 11.22 -23.71
C ILE A 245 -9.83 10.83 -22.75
N PRO A 246 -9.38 11.73 -21.88
CA PRO A 246 -8.38 11.41 -20.89
C PRO A 246 -8.88 10.37 -19.89
N VAL A 247 -7.98 9.54 -19.39
CA VAL A 247 -8.23 8.60 -18.30
C VAL A 247 -7.57 9.16 -17.06
N MET A 248 -8.30 9.21 -15.94
CA MET A 248 -7.76 9.42 -14.59
C MET A 248 -7.67 8.07 -13.89
N SER A 249 -6.47 7.60 -13.58
CA SER A 249 -6.23 6.28 -12.99
C SER A 249 -5.80 6.38 -11.53
N PHE A 250 -6.22 5.37 -10.74
CA PHE A 250 -5.86 5.21 -9.32
C PHE A 250 -4.96 3.99 -9.04
N SER A 251 -4.59 3.25 -10.08
CA SER A 251 -3.75 2.04 -9.98
C SER A 251 -2.81 1.90 -11.17
N ILE A 252 -2.50 2.99 -11.85
CA ILE A 252 -1.45 3.09 -12.86
C ILE A 252 -0.36 3.99 -12.30
N ALA A 253 0.84 3.49 -12.26
CA ALA A 253 2.04 4.22 -11.85
C ALA A 253 3.18 3.89 -12.83
N GLU A 254 4.39 4.33 -12.55
CA GLU A 254 5.52 4.26 -13.48
C GLU A 254 5.83 2.83 -13.95
N GLU A 255 5.72 1.83 -13.06
CA GLU A 255 5.95 0.42 -13.44
C GLU A 255 4.89 -0.08 -14.43
N GLU A 256 3.60 0.21 -14.19
CA GLU A 256 2.53 -0.14 -15.12
C GLU A 256 2.69 0.58 -16.46
N VAL A 257 3.14 1.84 -16.47
CA VAL A 257 3.44 2.59 -17.71
C VAL A 257 4.50 1.87 -18.53
N ASN A 258 5.55 1.38 -17.89
CA ASN A 258 6.62 0.63 -18.56
C ASN A 258 6.10 -0.66 -19.24
N PHE A 259 5.20 -1.39 -18.58
CA PHE A 259 4.62 -2.62 -19.13
C PHE A 259 3.57 -2.39 -20.23
N ILE A 260 2.75 -1.34 -20.09
CA ILE A 260 1.66 -1.04 -21.04
C ILE A 260 2.22 -0.40 -22.30
N GLY A 261 3.17 0.51 -22.13
CA GLY A 261 3.82 1.27 -23.20
C GLY A 261 3.49 2.76 -23.15
N THR A 262 4.52 3.58 -23.15
CA THR A 262 4.45 5.03 -23.05
C THR A 262 3.62 5.66 -24.17
N ASP A 263 3.75 5.19 -25.41
CA ASP A 263 3.01 5.73 -26.56
C ASP A 263 1.49 5.65 -26.40
N ILE A 264 1.01 4.65 -25.63
CA ILE A 264 -0.41 4.45 -25.37
C ILE A 264 -0.87 5.32 -24.21
N LEU A 265 -0.05 5.43 -23.17
CA LEU A 265 -0.43 6.07 -21.91
C LEU A 265 -0.13 7.56 -21.82
N LYS A 266 0.75 8.07 -22.68
CA LYS A 266 1.15 9.47 -22.71
C LYS A 266 -0.02 10.43 -22.68
N GLY A 267 0.04 11.38 -21.74
CA GLY A 267 -0.96 12.42 -21.55
C GLY A 267 -2.17 12.02 -20.69
N HIS A 268 -2.37 10.73 -20.41
CA HIS A 268 -3.34 10.31 -19.40
C HIS A 268 -2.92 10.71 -18.00
N LEU A 269 -3.87 10.72 -17.07
CA LEU A 269 -3.72 11.26 -15.73
C LEU A 269 -3.72 10.16 -14.68
N VAL A 270 -3.01 10.43 -13.60
CA VAL A 270 -2.94 9.56 -12.44
C VAL A 270 -3.01 10.39 -11.15
N SER A 271 -3.52 9.80 -10.08
CA SER A 271 -3.60 10.44 -8.78
C SER A 271 -2.90 9.57 -7.73
N TRP A 272 -1.83 10.13 -7.15
CA TRP A 272 -1.00 9.47 -6.14
C TRP A 272 -0.49 10.48 -5.11
N ASN A 273 0.38 10.04 -4.20
CA ASN A 273 1.05 10.90 -3.23
C ASN A 273 2.55 11.07 -3.57
N TYR A 274 3.08 10.18 -4.40
CA TYR A 274 4.47 10.17 -4.84
C TYR A 274 4.58 9.84 -6.33
N TYR A 275 5.59 10.39 -7.00
CA TYR A 275 6.06 10.04 -8.34
C TYR A 275 7.59 9.92 -8.32
N GLU A 276 8.17 9.12 -9.22
CA GLU A 276 9.64 9.04 -9.37
C GLU A 276 10.25 10.43 -9.60
N THR A 277 9.51 11.32 -10.23
CA THR A 277 9.90 12.71 -10.52
C THR A 277 9.77 13.65 -9.33
N THR A 278 9.34 13.21 -8.16
CA THR A 278 9.19 14.06 -6.96
C THR A 278 10.53 14.68 -6.56
N GLU A 279 10.60 16.02 -6.51
CA GLU A 279 11.83 16.78 -6.29
C GLU A 279 12.17 16.90 -4.79
N THR A 280 12.76 15.85 -4.21
CA THR A 280 13.35 15.87 -2.85
C THR A 280 14.70 15.17 -2.84
N ALA A 281 15.61 15.62 -1.96
CA ALA A 281 16.91 14.97 -1.81
C ALA A 281 16.80 13.50 -1.34
N MET A 282 15.75 13.16 -0.59
CA MET A 282 15.49 11.79 -0.18
C MET A 282 15.04 10.94 -1.36
N ASN A 283 14.26 11.51 -2.27
CA ASN A 283 13.83 10.81 -3.48
C ASN A 283 14.99 10.51 -4.42
N GLU A 284 15.87 11.48 -4.65
CA GLU A 284 17.09 11.26 -5.47
C GLU A 284 17.91 10.07 -4.95
N GLN A 285 18.06 9.97 -3.63
CA GLN A 285 18.78 8.86 -3.00
C GLN A 285 18.02 7.54 -3.13
N PHE A 286 16.71 7.53 -2.90
CA PHE A 286 15.87 6.34 -3.00
C PHE A 286 15.87 5.78 -4.42
N VAL A 287 15.59 6.61 -5.42
CA VAL A 287 15.59 6.21 -6.83
C VAL A 287 16.95 5.66 -7.25
N SER A 288 18.03 6.36 -6.88
CA SER A 288 19.41 5.91 -7.19
C SER A 288 19.72 4.53 -6.58
N ARG A 289 19.34 4.31 -5.31
CA ARG A 289 19.58 3.03 -4.63
C ARG A 289 18.73 1.91 -5.18
N TYR A 290 17.44 2.17 -5.44
CA TYR A 290 16.52 1.20 -6.01
C TYR A 290 17.00 0.73 -7.39
N LYS A 291 17.36 1.67 -8.28
CA LYS A 291 17.90 1.35 -9.61
C LYS A 291 19.27 0.67 -9.55
N THR A 292 20.11 1.01 -8.60
CA THR A 292 21.40 0.32 -8.39
C THR A 292 21.21 -1.14 -7.98
N GLU A 293 20.21 -1.43 -7.16
CA GLU A 293 19.95 -2.78 -6.66
C GLU A 293 19.21 -3.66 -7.67
N TYR A 294 18.22 -3.08 -8.38
CA TYR A 294 17.28 -3.86 -9.19
C TYR A 294 17.38 -3.64 -10.71
N GLY A 295 18.14 -2.65 -11.15
CA GLY A 295 18.34 -2.33 -12.57
C GLY A 295 17.94 -0.90 -12.94
N ASN A 296 18.63 -0.31 -13.91
CA ASN A 296 18.36 1.06 -14.34
C ASN A 296 17.06 1.22 -15.13
N ASP A 297 16.49 0.13 -15.57
CA ASP A 297 15.21 0.05 -16.29
C ASP A 297 14.00 -0.10 -15.35
N ARG A 298 14.25 -0.16 -14.02
CA ARG A 298 13.21 -0.21 -13.01
C ARG A 298 12.79 1.20 -12.59
N PHE A 299 11.54 1.34 -12.22
CA PHE A 299 10.94 2.59 -11.79
C PHE A 299 10.51 2.52 -10.32
N THR A 300 10.51 3.68 -9.65
CA THR A 300 9.86 3.83 -8.36
C THR A 300 8.46 4.42 -8.56
N ALA A 301 7.54 4.11 -7.66
CA ALA A 301 6.14 4.51 -7.72
C ALA A 301 5.57 4.64 -6.31
N ASP A 302 4.39 5.23 -6.16
CA ASP A 302 3.77 5.47 -4.84
C ASP A 302 3.71 4.23 -3.94
N PRO A 303 3.16 3.06 -4.36
CA PRO A 303 3.13 1.88 -3.49
C PRO A 303 4.52 1.30 -3.21
N ILE A 304 5.48 1.49 -4.12
CA ILE A 304 6.88 1.05 -3.97
C ILE A 304 7.55 1.90 -2.88
N GLU A 305 7.37 3.21 -2.94
CA GLU A 305 7.84 4.15 -1.93
C GLU A 305 7.17 3.89 -0.58
N ALA A 306 5.85 3.69 -0.56
CA ALA A 306 5.12 3.41 0.67
C ALA A 306 5.57 2.10 1.35
N GLY A 307 5.89 1.06 0.58
CA GLY A 307 6.49 -0.18 1.09
C GLY A 307 7.88 0.07 1.70
N TYR A 308 8.72 0.82 1.00
CA TYR A 308 10.06 1.20 1.48
C TYR A 308 10.00 1.96 2.81
N ILE A 309 9.18 3.01 2.90
CA ILE A 309 9.06 3.81 4.13
C ILE A 309 8.36 3.05 5.25
N ALA A 310 7.47 2.11 4.96
CA ALA A 310 6.82 1.28 5.97
C ALA A 310 7.83 0.51 6.83
N VAL A 311 8.83 -0.10 6.20
CA VAL A 311 9.88 -0.84 6.91
C VAL A 311 10.76 0.09 7.74
N HIS A 312 11.13 1.26 7.21
CA HIS A 312 11.88 2.27 7.96
C HIS A 312 11.08 2.82 9.15
N MET A 313 9.81 3.16 8.95
CA MET A 313 8.95 3.68 10.02
C MET A 313 8.68 2.64 11.10
N TRP A 314 8.53 1.37 10.74
CA TRP A 314 8.47 0.27 11.71
C TRP A 314 9.75 0.19 12.53
N ALA A 315 10.92 0.28 11.90
CA ALA A 315 12.21 0.23 12.60
C ALA A 315 12.34 1.41 13.59
N GLU A 316 11.95 2.62 13.20
CA GLU A 316 11.94 3.80 14.08
C GLU A 316 10.92 3.65 15.22
N ALA A 317 9.73 3.10 14.96
CA ALA A 317 8.75 2.81 16.00
C ALA A 317 9.28 1.78 17.00
N CYS A 318 9.96 0.73 16.55
CA CYS A 318 10.62 -0.25 17.41
C CYS A 318 11.71 0.39 18.28
N LYS A 319 12.56 1.24 17.69
CA LYS A 319 13.60 1.98 18.43
C LYS A 319 13.00 2.87 19.50
N LYS A 320 11.95 3.62 19.17
CA LYS A 320 11.20 4.49 20.10
C LYS A 320 10.51 3.69 21.20
N ALA A 321 9.96 2.51 20.88
CA ALA A 321 9.33 1.59 21.83
C ALA A 321 10.36 0.86 22.72
N GLY A 322 11.61 0.71 22.28
CA GLY A 322 12.59 -0.18 22.90
C GLY A 322 12.20 -1.66 22.84
N SER A 323 11.31 -2.04 21.91
CA SER A 323 10.65 -3.34 21.84
C SER A 323 10.21 -3.68 20.41
N PHE A 324 10.03 -4.98 20.15
CA PHE A 324 9.35 -5.51 18.96
C PHE A 324 7.91 -5.96 19.25
N ASP A 325 7.45 -5.77 20.48
CA ASP A 325 6.07 -6.09 20.85
C ASP A 325 5.09 -5.21 20.08
N VAL A 326 4.05 -5.84 19.51
CA VAL A 326 3.10 -5.17 18.61
C VAL A 326 2.40 -3.99 19.26
N GLU A 327 1.96 -4.13 20.52
CA GLU A 327 1.28 -3.03 21.23
C GLU A 327 2.23 -1.87 21.52
N ALA A 328 3.46 -2.18 21.97
CA ALA A 328 4.48 -1.17 22.22
C ALA A 328 4.86 -0.41 20.95
N VAL A 329 5.04 -1.12 19.83
CA VAL A 329 5.35 -0.54 18.52
C VAL A 329 4.20 0.33 18.03
N ARG A 330 2.96 -0.15 18.13
CA ARG A 330 1.75 0.59 17.73
C ARG A 330 1.58 1.89 18.52
N VAL A 331 1.82 1.86 19.84
CA VAL A 331 1.78 3.07 20.67
C VAL A 331 2.90 4.04 20.30
N ALA A 332 4.11 3.54 20.08
CA ALA A 332 5.25 4.37 19.69
C ALA A 332 5.11 4.99 18.30
N ALA A 333 4.41 4.31 17.39
CA ALA A 333 4.13 4.78 16.04
C ALA A 333 3.19 5.99 16.00
N LYS A 334 2.35 6.21 17.01
CA LYS A 334 1.42 7.35 17.05
C LYS A 334 2.17 8.67 17.00
N GLY A 335 1.85 9.49 15.99
CA GLY A 335 2.51 10.78 15.75
C GLY A 335 3.96 10.67 15.29
N LEU A 336 4.43 9.49 14.91
CA LEU A 336 5.76 9.31 14.36
C LEU A 336 5.83 9.99 12.98
N SER A 337 6.79 10.89 12.81
CA SER A 337 7.09 11.54 11.53
C SER A 337 8.35 10.92 10.92
N TYR A 338 8.38 10.86 9.60
CA TYR A 338 9.51 10.37 8.83
C TYR A 338 9.76 11.27 7.62
N THR A 339 11.03 11.56 7.32
CA THR A 339 11.42 12.27 6.10
C THR A 339 11.52 11.24 4.98
N ALA A 340 10.46 11.16 4.19
CA ALA A 340 10.25 10.18 3.12
C ALA A 340 10.68 10.74 1.76
N PRO A 341 10.83 9.90 0.72
CA PRO A 341 11.01 10.34 -0.66
C PRO A 341 9.90 11.29 -1.13
N GLU A 342 8.64 11.05 -0.76
CA GLU A 342 7.49 11.94 -1.06
C GLU A 342 7.50 13.27 -0.26
N GLY A 343 8.34 13.42 0.73
CA GLY A 343 8.36 14.52 1.70
C GLY A 343 8.14 14.01 3.13
N THR A 344 7.80 14.90 4.06
CA THR A 344 7.54 14.48 5.43
C THR A 344 6.17 13.86 5.58
N VAL A 345 6.11 12.61 6.02
CA VAL A 345 4.88 11.90 6.39
C VAL A 345 4.77 11.75 7.91
N THR A 346 3.55 11.63 8.42
CA THR A 346 3.30 11.47 9.86
C THR A 346 2.14 10.50 10.07
N ILE A 347 2.28 9.54 10.99
CA ILE A 347 1.20 8.63 11.34
C ILE A 347 0.17 9.36 12.22
N ASP A 348 -1.09 9.40 11.79
CA ASP A 348 -2.19 9.89 12.62
C ASP A 348 -2.39 8.96 13.83
N GLY A 349 -2.32 9.54 15.03
CA GLY A 349 -2.41 8.80 16.28
C GLY A 349 -3.79 8.20 16.58
N ASN A 350 -4.84 8.60 15.84
CA ASN A 350 -6.21 8.16 16.05
C ASN A 350 -6.61 6.98 15.16
N ASN A 351 -6.11 6.96 13.92
CA ASN A 351 -6.57 6.01 12.90
C ASN A 351 -5.45 5.24 12.19
N GLN A 352 -4.17 5.47 12.55
CA GLN A 352 -3.00 4.76 12.01
C GLN A 352 -2.77 4.94 10.50
N HIS A 353 -3.26 6.02 9.91
CA HIS A 353 -3.01 6.43 8.53
C HIS A 353 -1.94 7.51 8.47
N LEU A 354 -1.35 7.71 7.28
CA LEU A 354 -0.38 8.78 7.06
C LEU A 354 -1.06 10.10 6.67
N TYR A 355 -0.53 11.21 7.18
CA TYR A 355 -0.68 12.51 6.55
C TYR A 355 0.18 12.49 5.29
N LYS A 356 -0.42 12.73 4.13
CA LYS A 356 0.25 12.67 2.81
C LYS A 356 -0.12 13.86 1.95
N GLN A 357 0.81 14.34 1.13
CA GLN A 357 0.50 15.34 0.11
C GLN A 357 -0.19 14.65 -1.07
N VAL A 358 -1.28 15.23 -1.57
CA VAL A 358 -1.98 14.69 -2.74
C VAL A 358 -1.40 15.32 -4.02
N ARG A 359 -1.17 14.50 -5.03
CA ARG A 359 -0.62 14.91 -6.31
C ARG A 359 -1.46 14.37 -7.46
N ILE A 360 -1.64 15.18 -8.49
CA ILE A 360 -2.15 14.76 -9.80
C ILE A 360 -0.99 14.83 -10.78
N GLY A 361 -0.76 13.74 -11.49
CA GLY A 361 0.30 13.63 -12.46
C GLY A 361 -0.22 13.38 -13.86
N ARG A 362 0.62 13.70 -14.84
CA ARG A 362 0.42 13.40 -16.25
C ARG A 362 1.56 12.55 -16.75
N ILE A 363 1.24 11.44 -17.39
CA ILE A 363 2.25 10.55 -17.99
C ILE A 363 2.89 11.29 -19.17
N ASN A 364 4.21 11.41 -19.14
CA ASN A 364 5.01 12.10 -20.13
C ASN A 364 5.53 11.17 -21.25
N GLU A 365 6.26 11.72 -22.19
CA GLU A 365 6.81 10.99 -23.34
C GLU A 365 7.94 10.01 -23.01
N ASN A 366 8.51 10.09 -21.80
CA ASN A 366 9.57 9.21 -21.32
C ASN A 366 9.04 8.06 -20.43
N GLY A 367 7.70 7.97 -20.24
CA GLY A 367 7.08 6.99 -19.38
C GLY A 367 7.11 7.34 -17.87
N LEU A 368 7.61 8.53 -17.54
CA LEU A 368 7.54 9.08 -16.19
C LEU A 368 6.26 9.90 -16.00
N ILE A 369 6.02 10.33 -14.78
CA ILE A 369 4.82 11.10 -14.42
C ILE A 369 5.24 12.48 -13.97
N ASP A 370 4.82 13.52 -14.72
CA ASP A 370 5.02 14.91 -14.34
C ASP A 370 3.93 15.37 -13.38
N GLU A 371 4.29 15.90 -12.22
CA GLU A 371 3.35 16.52 -11.30
C GLU A 371 2.77 17.78 -11.95
N ILE A 372 1.43 17.84 -12.10
CA ILE A 372 0.72 18.96 -12.70
C ILE A 372 -0.16 19.70 -11.70
N TRP A 373 -0.40 19.12 -10.56
CA TRP A 373 -1.13 19.70 -9.43
C TRP A 373 -0.79 18.97 -8.14
N ALA A 374 -0.72 19.71 -7.04
CA ALA A 374 -0.57 19.15 -5.70
C ALA A 374 -1.30 20.00 -4.66
N THR A 375 -1.63 19.39 -3.53
CA THR A 375 -2.09 20.12 -2.35
C THR A 375 -0.95 20.99 -1.78
N PRO A 376 -1.25 22.13 -1.13
CA PRO A 376 -0.20 22.98 -0.53
C PRO A 376 0.66 22.30 0.54
N GLY A 377 0.23 21.15 1.04
CA GLY A 377 0.92 20.37 2.05
C GLY A 377 0.21 19.06 2.33
N ALA A 378 0.69 18.36 3.35
CA ALA A 378 0.14 17.06 3.74
C ALA A 378 -1.32 17.19 4.21
N VAL A 379 -2.19 16.35 3.67
CA VAL A 379 -3.61 16.26 3.98
C VAL A 379 -3.82 15.26 5.13
N LYS A 380 -4.64 15.66 6.11
CA LYS A 380 -5.05 14.77 7.18
C LYS A 380 -5.89 13.61 6.61
N PRO A 381 -5.58 12.35 6.97
CA PRO A 381 -6.40 11.23 6.53
C PRO A 381 -7.80 11.26 7.16
N ASP A 382 -8.82 11.07 6.32
CA ASP A 382 -10.22 10.91 6.75
C ASP A 382 -10.81 9.63 6.11
N PRO A 383 -10.47 8.45 6.64
CA PRO A 383 -10.87 7.18 6.03
C PRO A 383 -12.38 6.97 6.01
N TYR A 384 -13.13 7.63 6.88
CA TYR A 384 -14.59 7.54 6.94
C TYR A 384 -15.31 8.73 6.30
N LEU A 385 -14.57 9.66 5.69
CA LEU A 385 -15.11 10.87 5.05
C LEU A 385 -15.99 11.70 5.97
N SER A 386 -15.68 11.69 7.26
CA SER A 386 -16.47 12.32 8.32
C SER A 386 -16.55 13.85 8.18
N THR A 387 -15.60 14.45 7.46
CA THR A 387 -15.56 15.89 7.16
C THR A 387 -16.38 16.29 5.93
N TYR A 388 -16.94 15.32 5.19
CA TYR A 388 -17.72 15.54 3.97
C TYR A 388 -19.20 15.28 4.21
N GLU A 389 -20.04 16.34 4.25
CA GLU A 389 -21.48 16.18 4.50
C GLU A 389 -22.19 15.32 3.46
N TRP A 390 -21.76 15.41 2.18
CA TRP A 390 -22.31 14.62 1.09
C TRP A 390 -21.98 13.12 1.16
N ALA A 391 -21.00 12.74 1.97
CA ALA A 391 -20.57 11.35 2.15
C ALA A 391 -21.34 10.62 3.26
N ARG A 392 -22.28 11.28 3.94
CA ARG A 392 -23.06 10.65 5.02
C ARG A 392 -23.91 9.50 4.46
N GLY A 393 -23.71 8.31 5.01
CA GLY A 393 -24.45 7.09 4.63
C GLY A 393 -23.81 6.26 3.51
N LEU A 394 -22.58 6.59 3.12
CA LEU A 394 -21.78 5.79 2.20
C LEU A 394 -21.28 4.49 2.84
#